data_cfc5b5c55e01083b4f16d7a01349e420
#
_entry.id   cfc5b5c55e01083b4f16d7a01349e420
#
_cell.length_a   1.000
_cell.length_b   1.000
_cell.length_c   1.000
_cell.angle_alpha   90.00
_cell.angle_beta   90.00
_cell.angle_gamma   90.00
#
_symmetry.space_group_name_H-M   'P 1'
#
loop_
_entity.id
_entity.type
_entity.pdbx_description
1 polymer ?
#
loop_
_entity_poly.entity_id
_entity_poly.type
_entity_poly.pdbx_seq_one_letter_code
_entity_poly.pdbx_strand_id
1 'polypeptide(L)'
;MIRTSSILYSLMSESITPLIPSEGLNVLHLFYELNYGAWELLSPEEKSQRKQAFINLIQEAKGKEKTQVSTISMIGRADLGIMIIAPDLHEVNALEKKIQRALGPDVLTLTYSYYSLTELSEYTQTEPQYREMLIQKENMTEGSPEFEQKLKAFQERYNSYTLFRLYPNLPDWEFFCFYPMSKRRNEGQNWYAQDQETRHEMMIGHGMIGRKYAGKIQQVISGSVGLDDWEWGVTLFAHNPVEVKAILYEMRFDKVSRKYGEFGEFFTGMPLPLNLIFERLGL
;
A
#
# COMPACT_ATOMS: atom_id res chain seq x y z
N MET A 1 18.21 62.86 -8.44
CA MET A 1 18.89 61.69 -7.82
C MET A 1 17.85 60.88 -7.06
N ILE A 2 17.26 59.92 -7.71
CA ILE A 2 16.24 59.05 -7.12
C ILE A 2 16.96 57.75 -6.74
N ARG A 3 17.05 57.47 -5.44
CA ARG A 3 17.58 56.20 -4.91
C ARG A 3 16.49 55.14 -5.04
N THR A 4 16.68 54.20 -5.97
CA THR A 4 15.92 52.96 -6.05
C THR A 4 16.41 52.02 -4.94
N SER A 5 15.63 51.89 -3.87
CA SER A 5 15.81 50.85 -2.87
C SER A 5 15.33 49.53 -3.47
N SER A 6 16.26 48.68 -3.88
CA SER A 6 15.97 47.27 -4.18
C SER A 6 15.71 46.53 -2.87
N ILE A 7 14.45 46.31 -2.57
CA ILE A 7 14.05 45.37 -1.53
C ILE A 7 14.26 43.97 -2.11
N LEU A 8 15.40 43.39 -1.79
CA LEU A 8 15.65 41.96 -1.94
C LEU A 8 14.73 41.23 -0.94
N TYR A 9 13.57 40.75 -1.42
CA TYR A 9 12.83 39.70 -0.72
C TYR A 9 13.70 38.45 -0.78
N SER A 10 14.48 38.22 0.27
CA SER A 10 14.99 36.89 0.59
C SER A 10 13.76 36.01 0.91
N LEU A 11 13.31 35.26 -0.05
CA LEU A 11 12.44 34.13 0.19
C LEU A 11 13.24 33.10 1.00
N MET A 12 13.22 33.27 2.32
CA MET A 12 13.51 32.15 3.22
C MET A 12 12.46 31.10 2.87
N SER A 13 12.85 30.03 2.21
CA SER A 13 12.02 28.83 2.15
C SER A 13 11.88 28.37 3.60
N GLU A 14 10.73 28.66 4.20
CA GLU A 14 10.37 28.02 5.46
C GLU A 14 10.51 26.52 5.21
N SER A 15 11.43 25.87 5.90
CA SER A 15 11.59 24.44 5.84
C SER A 15 10.33 23.82 6.43
N ILE A 16 9.50 23.24 5.59
CA ILE A 16 8.30 22.53 6.04
C ILE A 16 8.76 21.39 6.94
N THR A 17 8.22 21.35 8.16
CA THR A 17 8.50 20.25 9.09
C THR A 17 7.97 18.94 8.51
N PRO A 18 8.78 17.88 8.40
CA PRO A 18 8.34 16.60 7.90
C PRO A 18 7.13 16.07 8.66
N LEU A 19 6.14 15.52 7.94
CA LEU A 19 4.96 14.89 8.51
C LEU A 19 5.09 13.36 8.34
N ILE A 20 5.74 12.77 9.34
CA ILE A 20 6.09 11.34 9.36
C ILE A 20 5.21 10.62 10.38
N PRO A 21 4.53 9.52 10.04
CA PRO A 21 3.82 8.69 11.00
C PRO A 21 4.77 8.22 12.12
N SER A 22 4.26 8.15 13.35
CA SER A 22 5.05 7.64 14.49
C SER A 22 5.45 6.17 14.30
N GLU A 23 4.70 5.43 13.49
CA GLU A 23 4.93 4.04 13.14
C GLU A 23 4.47 3.79 11.70
N GLY A 24 5.21 2.98 10.94
CA GLY A 24 4.88 2.64 9.56
C GLY A 24 5.21 3.74 8.54
N LEU A 25 4.58 3.66 7.38
CA LEU A 25 4.83 4.50 6.21
C LEU A 25 3.51 4.94 5.57
N ASN A 26 3.51 6.10 4.91
CA ASN A 26 2.41 6.52 4.05
C ASN A 26 2.35 5.64 2.80
N VAL A 27 1.14 5.27 2.40
CA VAL A 27 0.84 4.48 1.19
C VAL A 27 -0.19 5.23 0.36
N LEU A 28 0.13 5.50 -0.88
CA LEU A 28 -0.79 6.17 -1.80
C LEU A 28 -0.90 5.34 -3.09
N HIS A 29 -2.12 4.97 -3.44
CA HIS A 29 -2.45 4.38 -4.73
C HIS A 29 -3.11 5.43 -5.61
N LEU A 30 -2.68 5.50 -6.87
CA LEU A 30 -3.17 6.45 -7.87
C LEU A 30 -3.47 5.68 -9.15
N PHE A 31 -4.65 5.90 -9.72
CA PHE A 31 -5.06 5.28 -10.97
C PHE A 31 -5.52 6.35 -11.95
N TYR A 32 -4.93 6.33 -13.13
CA TYR A 32 -5.13 7.37 -14.16
C TYR A 32 -5.65 6.78 -15.45
N GLU A 33 -6.54 7.49 -16.08
CA GLU A 33 -6.88 7.35 -17.51
C GLU A 33 -6.05 8.34 -18.33
N LEU A 34 -5.69 7.93 -19.54
CA LEU A 34 -4.98 8.75 -20.52
C LEU A 34 -5.95 9.47 -21.46
N ASN A 35 -5.87 10.78 -21.50
CA ASN A 35 -6.54 11.56 -22.52
C ASN A 35 -5.67 11.59 -23.80
N TYR A 36 -5.93 10.65 -24.70
CA TYR A 36 -5.22 10.55 -25.97
C TYR A 36 -5.39 11.81 -26.83
N GLY A 37 -6.56 12.47 -26.77
CA GLY A 37 -6.79 13.73 -27.51
C GLY A 37 -5.85 14.84 -27.04
N ALA A 38 -5.69 15.00 -25.72
CA ALA A 38 -4.74 15.99 -25.19
C ALA A 38 -3.27 15.62 -25.51
N TRP A 39 -2.94 14.31 -25.48
CA TRP A 39 -1.61 13.83 -25.85
C TRP A 39 -1.27 14.10 -27.32
N GLU A 40 -2.22 13.90 -28.23
CA GLU A 40 -2.00 14.11 -29.68
C GLU A 40 -1.82 15.58 -30.07
N LEU A 41 -2.22 16.53 -29.22
CA LEU A 41 -1.96 17.97 -29.43
C LEU A 41 -0.49 18.36 -29.19
N LEU A 42 0.30 17.52 -28.55
CA LEU A 42 1.72 17.79 -28.25
C LEU A 42 2.59 17.50 -29.48
N SER A 43 3.63 18.31 -29.66
CA SER A 43 4.65 18.04 -30.68
C SER A 43 5.46 16.79 -30.36
N PRO A 44 6.12 16.14 -31.33
CA PRO A 44 6.97 14.98 -31.09
C PRO A 44 8.09 15.26 -30.07
N GLU A 45 8.65 16.47 -30.09
CA GLU A 45 9.69 16.91 -29.16
C GLU A 45 9.12 17.02 -27.72
N GLU A 46 7.95 17.64 -27.55
CA GLU A 46 7.26 17.72 -26.25
C GLU A 46 6.91 16.34 -25.71
N LYS A 47 6.34 15.45 -26.56
CA LYS A 47 6.04 14.06 -26.20
C LYS A 47 7.28 13.35 -25.65
N SER A 48 8.42 13.44 -26.36
CA SER A 48 9.68 12.83 -25.95
C SER A 48 10.20 13.41 -24.63
N GLN A 49 10.25 14.74 -24.48
CA GLN A 49 10.72 15.43 -23.28
C GLN A 49 9.85 15.08 -22.06
N ARG A 50 8.53 15.07 -22.19
CA ARG A 50 7.61 14.78 -21.09
C ARG A 50 7.71 13.33 -20.63
N LYS A 51 7.81 12.36 -21.53
CA LYS A 51 8.05 10.96 -21.17
C LYS A 51 9.36 10.81 -20.40
N GLN A 52 10.42 11.41 -20.88
CA GLN A 52 11.72 11.33 -20.19
C GLN A 52 11.71 12.03 -18.82
N ALA A 53 11.05 13.19 -18.72
CA ALA A 53 10.89 13.89 -17.45
C ALA A 53 10.10 13.06 -16.44
N PHE A 54 9.06 12.36 -16.88
CA PHE A 54 8.29 11.47 -16.00
C PHE A 54 9.10 10.26 -15.54
N ILE A 55 9.86 9.63 -16.43
CA ILE A 55 10.77 8.53 -16.08
C ILE A 55 11.78 9.02 -15.02
N ASN A 56 12.39 10.17 -15.24
CA ASN A 56 13.37 10.75 -14.31
C ASN A 56 12.72 11.07 -12.95
N LEU A 57 11.49 11.61 -12.92
CA LEU A 57 10.74 11.88 -11.71
C LEU A 57 10.54 10.61 -10.86
N ILE A 58 10.15 9.50 -11.49
CA ILE A 58 9.96 8.22 -10.79
C ILE A 58 11.31 7.65 -10.32
N GLN A 59 12.36 7.78 -11.11
CA GLN A 59 13.70 7.32 -10.71
C GLN A 59 14.26 8.15 -9.53
N GLU A 60 14.08 9.47 -9.56
CA GLU A 60 14.45 10.34 -8.45
C GLU A 60 13.71 9.96 -7.16
N ALA A 61 12.40 9.72 -7.26
CA ALA A 61 11.61 9.28 -6.11
C ALA A 61 12.08 7.93 -5.54
N LYS A 62 12.37 6.96 -6.40
CA LYS A 62 12.93 5.65 -5.99
C LYS A 62 14.32 5.74 -5.36
N GLY A 63 15.08 6.78 -5.65
CA GLY A 63 16.41 7.04 -5.07
C GLY A 63 16.37 7.60 -3.64
N LYS A 64 15.21 8.02 -3.16
CA LYS A 64 15.06 8.55 -1.79
C LYS A 64 14.99 7.42 -0.77
N GLU A 65 15.55 7.66 0.41
CA GLU A 65 15.55 6.69 1.50
C GLU A 65 14.12 6.28 1.89
N LYS A 66 13.88 4.99 2.02
CA LYS A 66 12.59 4.38 2.39
C LYS A 66 11.41 4.74 1.47
N THR A 67 11.68 5.33 0.30
CA THR A 67 10.65 5.63 -0.69
C THR A 67 10.65 4.55 -1.76
N GLN A 68 9.48 3.99 -2.02
CA GLN A 68 9.26 2.98 -3.05
C GLN A 68 8.13 3.42 -3.96
N VAL A 69 8.30 3.23 -5.25
CA VAL A 69 7.28 3.54 -6.26
C VAL A 69 7.16 2.35 -7.20
N SER A 70 5.97 1.79 -7.31
CA SER A 70 5.63 0.82 -8.34
C SER A 70 4.77 1.49 -9.41
N THR A 71 5.14 1.32 -10.68
CA THR A 71 4.37 1.76 -11.84
C THR A 71 3.72 0.55 -12.48
N ILE A 72 2.42 0.62 -12.79
CA ILE A 72 1.61 -0.52 -13.18
C ILE A 72 0.91 -0.21 -14.51
N SER A 73 1.08 -1.08 -15.50
CA SER A 73 0.24 -1.13 -16.69
C SER A 73 -1.09 -1.76 -16.31
N MET A 74 -2.15 -0.98 -16.29
CA MET A 74 -3.46 -1.41 -15.78
C MET A 74 -4.23 -2.24 -16.80
N ILE A 75 -5.18 -3.01 -16.31
CA ILE A 75 -6.15 -3.78 -17.10
C ILE A 75 -7.55 -3.25 -16.78
N GLY A 76 -8.22 -2.70 -17.77
CA GLY A 76 -9.62 -2.27 -17.71
C GLY A 76 -9.82 -0.88 -17.11
N ARG A 77 -9.99 -0.73 -15.83
CA ARG A 77 -10.49 0.47 -15.13
C ARG A 77 -9.63 1.73 -15.22
N ALA A 78 -8.38 1.61 -15.62
CA ALA A 78 -7.42 2.69 -15.78
C ALA A 78 -6.35 2.26 -16.79
N ASP A 79 -5.52 3.21 -17.22
CA ASP A 79 -4.38 2.96 -18.12
C ASP A 79 -3.06 2.84 -17.35
N LEU A 80 -2.88 3.69 -16.34
CA LEU A 80 -1.68 3.77 -15.51
C LEU A 80 -2.04 3.71 -14.03
N GLY A 81 -1.43 2.77 -13.30
CA GLY A 81 -1.44 2.71 -11.84
C GLY A 81 -0.08 3.13 -11.27
N ILE A 82 -0.09 3.79 -10.13
CA ILE A 82 1.12 4.12 -9.37
C ILE A 82 0.86 3.86 -7.89
N MET A 83 1.71 3.06 -7.27
CA MET A 83 1.73 2.86 -5.82
C MET A 83 2.97 3.51 -5.24
N ILE A 84 2.80 4.37 -4.25
CA ILE A 84 3.86 5.08 -3.55
C ILE A 84 3.86 4.63 -2.10
N ILE A 85 5.03 4.28 -1.57
CA ILE A 85 5.27 4.09 -0.14
C ILE A 85 6.40 5.03 0.25
N ALA A 86 6.18 5.89 1.25
CA ALA A 86 7.20 6.84 1.71
C ALA A 86 6.96 7.29 3.16
N PRO A 87 8.02 7.72 3.88
CA PRO A 87 7.87 8.15 5.27
C PRO A 87 7.21 9.52 5.42
N ASP A 88 7.51 10.50 4.55
CA ASP A 88 7.03 11.87 4.69
C ASP A 88 5.83 12.16 3.78
N LEU A 89 4.70 12.54 4.39
CA LEU A 89 3.47 12.86 3.66
C LEU A 89 3.63 14.08 2.75
N HIS A 90 4.47 15.05 3.10
CA HIS A 90 4.75 16.19 2.20
C HIS A 90 5.43 15.74 0.91
N GLU A 91 6.35 14.77 1.00
CA GLU A 91 6.99 14.19 -0.18
C GLU A 91 6.00 13.39 -1.05
N VAL A 92 5.13 12.60 -0.41
CA VAL A 92 4.07 11.86 -1.11
C VAL A 92 3.15 12.81 -1.87
N ASN A 93 2.67 13.86 -1.20
CA ASN A 93 1.79 14.86 -1.82
C ASN A 93 2.47 15.62 -2.96
N ALA A 94 3.72 16.06 -2.75
CA ALA A 94 4.47 16.75 -3.80
C ALA A 94 4.72 15.85 -5.03
N LEU A 95 5.01 14.57 -4.80
CA LEU A 95 5.22 13.60 -5.87
C LEU A 95 3.92 13.34 -6.65
N GLU A 96 2.79 13.16 -5.96
CA GLU A 96 1.46 13.03 -6.58
C GLU A 96 1.15 14.20 -7.52
N LYS A 97 1.35 15.45 -7.07
CA LYS A 97 1.08 16.65 -7.88
C LYS A 97 2.02 16.76 -9.10
N LYS A 98 3.27 16.32 -8.98
CA LYS A 98 4.21 16.24 -10.11
C LYS A 98 3.80 15.16 -11.10
N ILE A 99 3.40 13.98 -10.63
CA ILE A 99 2.93 12.87 -11.47
C ILE A 99 1.73 13.30 -12.30
N GLN A 100 0.72 13.91 -11.68
CA GLN A 100 -0.49 14.36 -12.37
C GLN A 100 -0.22 15.28 -13.55
N ARG A 101 0.89 16.02 -13.54
CA ARG A 101 1.29 16.98 -14.57
C ARG A 101 2.40 16.47 -15.50
N ALA A 102 2.94 15.29 -15.23
CA ALA A 102 4.17 14.82 -15.85
C ALA A 102 4.08 14.72 -17.38
N LEU A 103 2.95 14.24 -17.92
CA LEU A 103 2.72 14.12 -19.36
C LEU A 103 2.11 15.39 -19.99
N GLY A 104 1.76 16.39 -19.18
CA GLY A 104 1.19 17.65 -19.63
C GLY A 104 -0.19 17.94 -19.04
N PRO A 105 -0.72 19.15 -19.29
CA PRO A 105 -2.08 19.50 -18.87
C PRO A 105 -3.09 18.53 -19.45
N ASP A 106 -4.00 18.06 -18.61
CA ASP A 106 -5.16 17.24 -19.00
C ASP A 106 -4.85 15.90 -19.71
N VAL A 107 -3.55 15.49 -19.75
CA VAL A 107 -3.16 14.20 -20.36
C VAL A 107 -3.45 13.02 -19.41
N LEU A 108 -3.22 13.21 -18.10
CA LEU A 108 -3.55 12.20 -17.08
C LEU A 108 -4.76 12.67 -16.26
N THR A 109 -5.84 11.90 -16.31
CA THR A 109 -7.02 12.10 -15.46
C THR A 109 -7.01 11.11 -14.31
N LEU A 110 -6.97 11.60 -13.08
CA LEU A 110 -7.06 10.76 -11.89
C LEU A 110 -8.47 10.20 -11.77
N THR A 111 -8.63 8.89 -11.91
CA THR A 111 -9.94 8.21 -11.83
C THR A 111 -10.21 7.64 -10.45
N TYR A 112 -9.15 7.24 -9.74
CA TYR A 112 -9.25 6.75 -8.37
C TYR A 112 -7.95 7.00 -7.62
N SER A 113 -8.06 7.34 -6.34
CA SER A 113 -6.93 7.39 -5.40
C SER A 113 -7.31 6.74 -4.09
N TYR A 114 -6.31 6.26 -3.36
CA TYR A 114 -6.50 5.67 -2.04
C TYR A 114 -5.30 5.96 -1.15
N TYR A 115 -5.54 6.67 -0.04
CA TYR A 115 -4.51 7.01 0.93
C TYR A 115 -4.66 6.20 2.21
N SER A 116 -3.55 5.63 2.69
CA SER A 116 -3.52 4.76 3.87
C SER A 116 -2.12 4.78 4.53
N LEU A 117 -2.01 4.10 5.67
CA LEU A 117 -0.74 3.88 6.38
C LEU A 117 -0.48 2.39 6.53
N THR A 118 0.79 1.98 6.42
CA THR A 118 1.18 0.62 6.85
C THR A 118 0.99 0.51 8.36
N GLU A 119 0.46 -0.63 8.82
CA GLU A 119 0.14 -0.84 10.24
C GLU A 119 0.31 -2.29 10.68
N LEU A 120 0.48 -2.51 11.98
CA LEU A 120 0.32 -3.82 12.59
C LEU A 120 -1.17 -4.10 12.80
N SER A 121 -1.56 -5.35 12.57
CA SER A 121 -2.91 -5.80 12.90
C SER A 121 -3.11 -5.83 14.42
N GLU A 122 -4.25 -5.35 14.92
CA GLU A 122 -4.67 -5.48 16.32
C GLU A 122 -4.75 -6.94 16.81
N TYR A 123 -4.79 -7.90 15.86
CA TYR A 123 -4.84 -9.34 16.12
C TYR A 123 -3.45 -9.99 16.15
N THR A 124 -2.38 -9.21 16.07
CA THR A 124 -1.02 -9.72 16.19
C THR A 124 -0.77 -10.12 17.64
N GLN A 125 -0.47 -11.40 17.87
CA GLN A 125 -0.17 -11.92 19.20
C GLN A 125 1.05 -11.20 19.79
N THR A 126 0.91 -10.62 20.97
CA THR A 126 2.02 -9.97 21.70
C THR A 126 2.84 -10.97 22.50
N GLU A 127 4.07 -10.59 22.90
CA GLU A 127 4.91 -11.46 23.73
C GLU A 127 4.24 -11.84 25.07
N PRO A 128 3.60 -10.91 25.84
CA PRO A 128 2.88 -11.30 27.05
C PRO A 128 1.81 -12.35 26.81
N GLN A 129 1.02 -12.20 25.74
CA GLN A 129 -0.02 -13.18 25.37
C GLN A 129 0.58 -14.53 24.97
N TYR A 130 1.75 -14.53 24.31
CA TYR A 130 2.45 -15.77 23.96
C TYR A 130 3.01 -16.47 25.19
N ARG A 131 3.61 -15.72 26.14
CA ARG A 131 4.07 -16.25 27.44
C ARG A 131 2.92 -16.92 28.20
N GLU A 132 1.80 -16.22 28.31
CA GLU A 132 0.61 -16.75 29.00
C GLU A 132 0.11 -18.03 28.33
N MET A 133 0.10 -18.08 27.01
CA MET A 133 -0.30 -19.27 26.23
C MET A 133 0.65 -20.46 26.51
N LEU A 134 1.96 -20.26 26.57
CA LEU A 134 2.94 -21.30 26.91
C LEU A 134 2.70 -21.86 28.33
N ILE A 135 2.41 -21.00 29.29
CA ILE A 135 2.18 -21.42 30.69
C ILE A 135 0.82 -22.12 30.79
N GLN A 136 -0.26 -21.52 30.31
CA GLN A 136 -1.61 -22.00 30.59
C GLN A 136 -2.06 -23.15 29.66
N LYS A 137 -1.69 -23.10 28.37
CA LYS A 137 -2.14 -24.09 27.39
C LYS A 137 -1.14 -25.22 27.15
N GLU A 138 0.15 -24.90 27.21
CA GLU A 138 1.21 -25.90 27.01
C GLU A 138 1.80 -26.40 28.32
N ASN A 139 1.34 -25.89 29.47
CA ASN A 139 1.79 -26.27 30.83
C ASN A 139 3.32 -26.17 31.02
N MET A 140 3.94 -25.17 30.36
CA MET A 140 5.39 -24.98 30.46
C MET A 140 5.76 -24.18 31.72
N THR A 141 6.91 -24.53 32.29
CA THR A 141 7.47 -23.78 33.41
C THR A 141 8.22 -22.57 32.88
N GLU A 142 7.82 -21.36 33.31
CA GLU A 142 8.49 -20.12 32.93
C GLU A 142 9.99 -20.18 33.34
N GLY A 143 10.87 -19.73 32.44
CA GLY A 143 12.32 -19.78 32.62
C GLY A 143 12.96 -21.15 32.35
N SER A 144 12.19 -22.20 32.00
CA SER A 144 12.78 -23.46 31.56
C SER A 144 13.49 -23.31 30.20
N PRO A 145 14.53 -24.11 29.91
CA PRO A 145 15.24 -24.03 28.64
C PRO A 145 14.31 -24.13 27.39
N GLU A 146 13.29 -24.98 27.47
CA GLU A 146 12.32 -25.15 26.40
C GLU A 146 11.40 -23.93 26.26
N PHE A 147 10.96 -23.33 27.38
CA PHE A 147 10.18 -22.09 27.38
C PHE A 147 10.95 -20.94 26.72
N GLU A 148 12.21 -20.74 27.14
CA GLU A 148 13.07 -19.68 26.59
C GLU A 148 13.37 -19.89 25.09
N GLN A 149 13.56 -21.14 24.65
CA GLN A 149 13.73 -21.46 23.24
C GLN A 149 12.50 -21.10 22.40
N LYS A 150 11.29 -21.44 22.88
CA LYS A 150 10.04 -21.09 22.18
C LYS A 150 9.80 -19.58 22.16
N LEU A 151 10.08 -18.93 23.28
CA LEU A 151 9.95 -17.48 23.39
C LEU A 151 10.88 -16.75 22.40
N LYS A 152 12.14 -17.15 22.33
CA LYS A 152 13.11 -16.60 21.39
C LYS A 152 12.66 -16.80 19.94
N ALA A 153 12.20 -17.99 19.60
CA ALA A 153 11.68 -18.28 18.25
C ALA A 153 10.42 -17.45 17.93
N PHE A 154 9.59 -17.18 18.93
CA PHE A 154 8.45 -16.27 18.77
C PHE A 154 8.91 -14.83 18.51
N GLN A 155 9.86 -14.31 19.31
CA GLN A 155 10.38 -12.95 19.16
C GLN A 155 10.99 -12.73 17.76
N GLU A 156 11.77 -13.70 17.25
CA GLU A 156 12.35 -13.63 15.91
C GLU A 156 11.26 -13.56 14.82
N ARG A 157 10.22 -14.39 14.93
CA ARG A 157 9.07 -14.35 14.02
C ARG A 157 8.26 -13.05 14.12
N TYR A 158 8.02 -12.60 15.35
CA TYR A 158 7.30 -11.36 15.62
C TYR A 158 8.03 -10.15 15.03
N ASN A 159 9.34 -10.04 15.25
CA ASN A 159 10.15 -8.95 14.71
C ASN A 159 10.15 -8.97 13.16
N SER A 160 10.32 -10.14 12.56
CA SER A 160 10.28 -10.28 11.10
C SER A 160 8.91 -9.90 10.52
N TYR A 161 7.84 -10.34 11.17
CA TYR A 161 6.48 -10.01 10.77
C TYR A 161 6.19 -8.51 10.93
N THR A 162 6.60 -7.90 12.03
CA THR A 162 6.45 -6.46 12.32
C THR A 162 7.16 -5.63 11.27
N LEU A 163 8.42 -5.95 10.96
CA LEU A 163 9.18 -5.27 9.92
C LEU A 163 8.50 -5.39 8.55
N PHE A 164 8.03 -6.58 8.21
CA PHE A 164 7.32 -6.80 6.95
C PHE A 164 6.01 -6.00 6.87
N ARG A 165 5.27 -5.89 7.98
CA ARG A 165 3.99 -5.17 8.02
C ARG A 165 4.17 -3.65 7.98
N LEU A 166 5.09 -3.11 8.76
CA LEU A 166 5.31 -1.66 8.90
C LEU A 166 6.18 -1.08 7.78
N TYR A 167 7.15 -1.86 7.31
CA TYR A 167 8.14 -1.42 6.33
C TYR A 167 8.25 -2.43 5.17
N PRO A 168 7.16 -2.66 4.43
CA PRO A 168 7.15 -3.63 3.36
C PRO A 168 8.10 -3.22 2.24
N ASN A 169 8.73 -4.23 1.60
CA ASN A 169 9.39 -4.03 0.33
C ASN A 169 8.44 -4.45 -0.80
N LEU A 170 8.23 -3.55 -1.77
CA LEU A 170 7.44 -3.87 -2.95
C LEU A 170 8.21 -4.87 -3.84
N PRO A 171 7.64 -6.02 -4.17
CA PRO A 171 8.30 -6.99 -5.03
C PRO A 171 8.23 -6.57 -6.50
N ASP A 172 9.19 -7.07 -7.28
CA ASP A 172 9.19 -6.98 -8.74
C ASP A 172 8.53 -8.24 -9.33
N TRP A 173 7.26 -8.43 -9.01
CA TRP A 173 6.45 -9.56 -9.46
C TRP A 173 5.49 -9.15 -10.58
N GLU A 174 5.09 -10.10 -11.41
CA GLU A 174 4.45 -9.85 -12.72
C GLU A 174 3.00 -9.39 -12.63
N PHE A 175 2.30 -9.67 -11.52
CA PHE A 175 0.89 -9.36 -11.36
C PHE A 175 0.62 -8.54 -10.11
N PHE A 176 -0.18 -7.50 -10.27
CA PHE A 176 -0.66 -6.59 -9.23
C PHE A 176 -2.19 -6.65 -9.14
N CYS A 177 -2.70 -6.66 -7.92
CA CYS A 177 -4.12 -6.50 -7.64
C CYS A 177 -4.27 -5.62 -6.39
N PHE A 178 -5.02 -4.54 -6.51
CA PHE A 178 -5.42 -3.69 -5.39
C PHE A 178 -6.94 -3.67 -5.27
N TYR A 179 -7.43 -3.68 -4.05
CA TYR A 179 -8.82 -3.38 -3.73
C TYR A 179 -8.93 -2.78 -2.33
N PRO A 180 -9.81 -1.78 -2.13
CA PRO A 180 -10.16 -1.30 -0.80
C PRO A 180 -11.22 -2.18 -0.18
N MET A 181 -11.27 -2.21 1.15
CA MET A 181 -12.27 -2.98 1.89
C MET A 181 -12.62 -2.36 3.22
N SER A 182 -13.79 -2.73 3.73
CA SER A 182 -14.27 -2.39 5.07
C SER A 182 -14.86 -3.60 5.78
N LYS A 183 -15.05 -3.48 7.07
CA LYS A 183 -15.89 -4.40 7.85
C LYS A 183 -17.31 -3.87 7.92
N ARG A 184 -18.29 -4.74 7.66
CA ARG A 184 -19.70 -4.38 7.74
C ARG A 184 -20.11 -3.91 9.13
N ARG A 185 -20.98 -2.91 9.14
CA ARG A 185 -21.57 -2.29 10.36
C ARG A 185 -23.10 -2.41 10.40
N ASN A 186 -23.70 -3.19 9.51
CA ASN A 186 -25.12 -3.39 9.41
C ASN A 186 -25.66 -4.20 10.60
N GLU A 187 -26.95 -4.07 10.91
CA GLU A 187 -27.61 -4.88 11.92
C GLU A 187 -27.40 -6.38 11.65
N GLY A 188 -27.04 -7.14 12.66
CA GLY A 188 -26.74 -8.57 12.58
C GLY A 188 -25.40 -8.93 11.91
N GLN A 189 -24.71 -7.97 11.28
CA GLN A 189 -23.42 -8.12 10.63
C GLN A 189 -22.43 -7.04 11.03
N ASN A 190 -22.57 -6.47 12.22
CA ASN A 190 -21.67 -5.44 12.72
C ASN A 190 -20.41 -6.08 13.33
N TRP A 191 -19.27 -5.89 12.65
CA TRP A 191 -17.96 -6.37 13.13
C TRP A 191 -17.58 -5.74 14.48
N TYR A 192 -17.80 -4.46 14.61
CA TYR A 192 -17.40 -3.68 15.80
C TYR A 192 -18.30 -3.93 17.02
N ALA A 193 -19.45 -4.55 16.84
CA ALA A 193 -20.30 -5.01 17.93
C ALA A 193 -19.89 -6.40 18.47
N GLN A 194 -18.94 -7.08 17.84
CA GLN A 194 -18.39 -8.32 18.36
C GLN A 194 -17.38 -8.03 19.48
N ASP A 195 -17.32 -8.89 20.49
CA ASP A 195 -16.26 -8.83 21.50
C ASP A 195 -14.87 -9.15 20.90
N GLN A 196 -13.83 -8.76 21.60
CA GLN A 196 -12.44 -8.88 21.13
C GLN A 196 -12.04 -10.36 20.95
N GLU A 197 -12.46 -11.26 21.83
CA GLU A 197 -12.11 -12.68 21.76
C GLU A 197 -12.69 -13.32 20.51
N THR A 198 -13.97 -13.08 20.24
CA THR A 198 -14.66 -13.54 19.03
C THR A 198 -13.99 -13.03 17.75
N ARG A 199 -13.61 -11.73 17.72
CA ARG A 199 -12.89 -11.16 16.57
C ARG A 199 -11.52 -11.81 16.40
N HIS A 200 -10.79 -12.00 17.49
CA HIS A 200 -9.46 -12.62 17.47
C HIS A 200 -9.51 -14.07 16.94
N GLU A 201 -10.43 -14.89 17.44
CA GLU A 201 -10.61 -16.28 16.96
C GLU A 201 -10.91 -16.33 15.45
N MET A 202 -11.81 -15.47 14.97
CA MET A 202 -12.14 -15.40 13.56
C MET A 202 -10.94 -14.98 12.72
N MET A 203 -10.16 -14.02 13.18
CA MET A 203 -8.95 -13.54 12.46
C MET A 203 -7.81 -14.54 12.47
N ILE A 204 -7.69 -15.41 13.47
CA ILE A 204 -6.76 -16.56 13.42
C ILE A 204 -7.09 -17.46 12.22
N GLY A 205 -8.36 -17.82 12.05
CA GLY A 205 -8.81 -18.63 10.91
C GLY A 205 -8.53 -17.95 9.56
N HIS A 206 -8.83 -16.66 9.46
CA HIS A 206 -8.52 -15.83 8.30
C HIS A 206 -7.02 -15.82 7.97
N GLY A 207 -6.17 -15.60 8.97
CA GLY A 207 -4.72 -15.61 8.81
C GLY A 207 -4.15 -16.99 8.41
N MET A 208 -4.82 -18.08 8.79
CA MET A 208 -4.42 -19.43 8.36
C MET A 208 -4.58 -19.64 6.86
N ILE A 209 -5.65 -19.09 6.25
CA ILE A 209 -5.84 -19.12 4.81
C ILE A 209 -4.73 -18.33 4.13
N GLY A 210 -4.46 -17.09 4.57
CA GLY A 210 -3.39 -16.27 4.00
C GLY A 210 -2.02 -16.97 4.00
N ARG A 211 -1.70 -17.69 5.07
CA ARG A 211 -0.43 -18.44 5.20
C ARG A 211 -0.24 -19.57 4.19
N LYS A 212 -1.32 -20.18 3.66
CA LYS A 212 -1.22 -21.20 2.61
C LYS A 212 -0.64 -20.66 1.30
N TYR A 213 -0.74 -19.34 1.12
CA TYR A 213 -0.25 -18.65 -0.08
C TYR A 213 1.10 -17.95 0.14
N ALA A 214 1.79 -18.21 1.25
CA ALA A 214 3.13 -17.73 1.49
C ALA A 214 4.08 -18.16 0.37
N GLY A 215 4.88 -17.22 -0.16
CA GLY A 215 5.77 -17.45 -1.31
C GLY A 215 5.08 -17.44 -2.68
N LYS A 216 3.73 -17.41 -2.74
CA LYS A 216 2.94 -17.30 -3.97
C LYS A 216 2.30 -15.92 -4.10
N ILE A 217 1.96 -15.30 -2.98
CA ILE A 217 1.38 -13.98 -2.89
C ILE A 217 2.14 -13.19 -1.84
N GLN A 218 2.55 -11.99 -2.19
CA GLN A 218 3.00 -10.98 -1.25
C GLN A 218 1.88 -9.96 -1.05
N GLN A 219 1.52 -9.74 0.23
CA GLN A 219 0.43 -8.84 0.59
C GLN A 219 1.00 -7.58 1.24
N VAL A 220 0.54 -6.41 0.81
CA VAL A 220 0.70 -5.16 1.53
C VAL A 220 -0.70 -4.72 1.95
N ILE A 221 -0.96 -4.78 3.25
CA ILE A 221 -2.24 -4.36 3.85
C ILE A 221 -1.98 -3.10 4.63
N SER A 222 -2.73 -2.04 4.34
CA SER A 222 -2.60 -0.73 4.96
C SER A 222 -3.94 -0.24 5.52
N GLY A 223 -3.92 0.43 6.66
CA GLY A 223 -5.09 0.96 7.33
C GLY A 223 -5.42 2.37 6.88
N SER A 224 -6.71 2.68 6.78
CA SER A 224 -7.19 3.95 6.26
C SER A 224 -8.38 4.51 7.03
N VAL A 225 -8.68 3.98 8.20
CA VAL A 225 -9.80 4.48 9.03
C VAL A 225 -9.59 5.96 9.36
N GLY A 226 -10.50 6.83 8.86
CA GLY A 226 -10.41 8.28 9.03
C GLY A 226 -9.48 8.98 8.03
N LEU A 227 -8.89 8.25 7.07
CA LEU A 227 -8.01 8.78 6.03
C LEU A 227 -8.64 8.69 4.64
N ASP A 228 -9.50 7.70 4.42
CA ASP A 228 -10.21 7.47 3.16
C ASP A 228 -11.61 6.91 3.45
N ASP A 229 -12.42 6.66 2.42
CA ASP A 229 -13.78 6.14 2.55
C ASP A 229 -13.83 4.67 3.00
N TRP A 230 -12.79 3.90 2.69
CA TRP A 230 -12.63 2.51 3.06
C TRP A 230 -11.65 2.35 4.22
N GLU A 231 -11.79 1.27 4.99
CA GLU A 231 -11.00 1.06 6.20
C GLU A 231 -9.62 0.47 5.95
N TRP A 232 -9.47 -0.35 4.90
CA TRP A 232 -8.19 -0.98 4.53
C TRP A 232 -7.99 -1.01 3.03
N GLY A 233 -6.73 -0.80 2.60
CA GLY A 233 -6.24 -1.11 1.27
C GLY A 233 -5.52 -2.46 1.28
N VAL A 234 -5.92 -3.36 0.38
CA VAL A 234 -5.28 -4.66 0.20
C VAL A 234 -4.59 -4.68 -1.15
N THR A 235 -3.27 -4.71 -1.14
CA THR A 235 -2.45 -4.88 -2.34
C THR A 235 -1.84 -6.27 -2.37
N LEU A 236 -2.06 -7.00 -3.45
CA LEU A 236 -1.55 -8.34 -3.68
C LEU A 236 -0.61 -8.31 -4.88
N PHE A 237 0.58 -8.86 -4.69
CA PHE A 237 1.50 -9.16 -5.78
C PHE A 237 1.61 -10.66 -5.94
N ALA A 238 1.70 -11.15 -7.18
CA ALA A 238 1.84 -12.56 -7.50
C ALA A 238 2.62 -12.75 -8.80
N HIS A 239 3.24 -13.90 -8.98
CA HIS A 239 3.81 -14.30 -10.28
C HIS A 239 2.72 -14.73 -11.27
N ASN A 240 1.57 -15.20 -10.75
CA ASN A 240 0.48 -15.69 -11.58
C ASN A 240 -0.88 -15.19 -11.05
N PRO A 241 -1.74 -14.59 -11.90
CA PRO A 241 -3.06 -14.12 -11.48
C PRO A 241 -3.98 -15.24 -10.93
N VAL A 242 -3.71 -16.49 -11.26
CA VAL A 242 -4.45 -17.64 -10.70
C VAL A 242 -4.33 -17.71 -9.19
N GLU A 243 -3.17 -17.38 -8.61
CA GLU A 243 -2.95 -17.38 -7.17
C GLU A 243 -3.80 -16.32 -6.46
N VAL A 244 -3.92 -15.13 -7.05
CA VAL A 244 -4.79 -14.05 -6.52
C VAL A 244 -6.25 -14.48 -6.57
N LYS A 245 -6.69 -15.08 -7.70
CA LYS A 245 -8.04 -15.63 -7.83
C LYS A 245 -8.30 -16.71 -6.80
N ALA A 246 -7.34 -17.60 -6.57
CA ALA A 246 -7.47 -18.73 -5.66
C ALA A 246 -7.60 -18.29 -4.20
N ILE A 247 -6.70 -17.41 -3.72
CA ILE A 247 -6.78 -16.90 -2.34
C ILE A 247 -8.09 -16.13 -2.10
N LEU A 248 -8.49 -15.26 -3.02
CA LEU A 248 -9.72 -14.49 -2.88
C LEU A 248 -10.96 -15.38 -2.91
N TYR A 249 -10.95 -16.43 -3.71
CA TYR A 249 -12.03 -17.42 -3.72
C TYR A 249 -12.10 -18.21 -2.40
N GLU A 250 -10.97 -18.70 -1.88
CA GLU A 250 -10.92 -19.41 -0.60
C GLU A 250 -11.36 -18.49 0.56
N MET A 251 -10.94 -17.22 0.55
CA MET A 251 -11.37 -16.22 1.54
C MET A 251 -12.89 -15.97 1.54
N ARG A 252 -13.63 -16.24 0.44
CA ARG A 252 -15.09 -16.11 0.42
C ARG A 252 -15.79 -17.06 1.39
N PHE A 253 -15.16 -18.18 1.74
CA PHE A 253 -15.69 -19.18 2.67
C PHE A 253 -15.25 -18.96 4.11
N ASP A 254 -14.27 -18.10 4.35
CA ASP A 254 -13.81 -17.71 5.66
C ASP A 254 -14.92 -16.99 6.45
N LYS A 255 -15.01 -17.26 7.76
CA LYS A 255 -16.05 -16.71 8.63
C LYS A 255 -16.07 -15.17 8.65
N VAL A 256 -14.88 -14.55 8.65
CA VAL A 256 -14.75 -13.09 8.68
C VAL A 256 -15.21 -12.48 7.36
N SER A 257 -14.62 -12.91 6.26
CA SER A 257 -14.88 -12.33 4.94
C SER A 257 -16.33 -12.56 4.52
N ARG A 258 -16.85 -13.78 4.76
CA ARG A 258 -18.21 -14.16 4.41
C ARG A 258 -19.27 -13.33 5.12
N LYS A 259 -19.06 -13.04 6.42
CA LYS A 259 -20.07 -12.35 7.24
C LYS A 259 -19.85 -10.84 7.30
N TYR A 260 -18.60 -10.42 7.38
CA TYR A 260 -18.26 -9.03 7.70
C TYR A 260 -17.47 -8.31 6.61
N GLY A 261 -16.94 -9.02 5.60
CA GLY A 261 -16.17 -8.38 4.54
C GLY A 261 -17.06 -7.58 3.58
N GLU A 262 -16.68 -6.34 3.31
CA GLU A 262 -17.20 -5.51 2.24
C GLU A 262 -16.04 -5.07 1.37
N PHE A 263 -16.19 -5.20 0.05
CA PHE A 263 -15.09 -5.02 -0.89
C PHE A 263 -15.46 -3.95 -1.92
N GLY A 264 -14.56 -3.03 -2.14
CA GLY A 264 -14.66 -2.04 -3.19
C GLY A 264 -14.23 -2.58 -4.56
N GLU A 265 -13.87 -1.68 -5.43
CA GLU A 265 -13.47 -2.00 -6.80
C GLU A 265 -12.08 -2.64 -6.85
N PHE A 266 -11.92 -3.59 -7.78
CA PHE A 266 -10.65 -4.28 -8.00
C PHE A 266 -9.89 -3.60 -9.14
N PHE A 267 -8.63 -3.25 -8.86
CA PHE A 267 -7.67 -2.69 -9.81
C PHE A 267 -6.58 -3.72 -10.06
N THR A 268 -6.46 -4.18 -11.30
CA THR A 268 -5.48 -5.22 -11.67
C THR A 268 -4.57 -4.73 -12.77
N GLY A 269 -3.33 -5.20 -12.80
CA GLY A 269 -2.35 -4.81 -13.79
C GLY A 269 -1.03 -5.54 -13.64
N MET A 270 -0.04 -5.08 -14.38
CA MET A 270 1.31 -5.63 -14.39
C MET A 270 2.29 -4.54 -13.95
N PRO A 271 3.05 -4.74 -12.86
CA PRO A 271 4.18 -3.87 -12.54
C PRO A 271 5.17 -3.85 -13.70
N LEU A 272 5.40 -2.68 -14.25
CA LEU A 272 6.32 -2.47 -15.38
C LEU A 272 7.01 -1.11 -15.27
N PRO A 273 8.23 -0.96 -15.80
CA PRO A 273 8.85 0.35 -15.92
C PRO A 273 8.08 1.24 -16.92
N LEU A 274 8.07 2.56 -16.66
CA LEU A 274 7.27 3.53 -17.42
C LEU A 274 7.50 3.49 -18.93
N ASN A 275 8.74 3.26 -19.39
CA ASN A 275 9.03 3.17 -20.82
C ASN A 275 8.23 2.06 -21.52
N LEU A 276 8.09 0.89 -20.87
CA LEU A 276 7.27 -0.20 -21.41
C LEU A 276 5.76 0.09 -21.29
N ILE A 277 5.34 0.83 -20.25
CA ILE A 277 3.94 1.28 -20.12
C ILE A 277 3.61 2.25 -21.26
N PHE A 278 4.49 3.22 -21.53
CA PHE A 278 4.31 4.17 -22.63
C PHE A 278 4.22 3.47 -23.99
N GLU A 279 5.07 2.48 -24.24
CA GLU A 279 5.00 1.66 -25.46
C GLU A 279 3.65 0.97 -25.62
N ARG A 280 3.12 0.36 -24.52
CA ARG A 280 1.81 -0.31 -24.51
C ARG A 280 0.65 0.66 -24.72
N LEU A 281 0.77 1.88 -24.23
CA LEU A 281 -0.23 2.95 -24.39
C LEU A 281 -0.11 3.65 -25.76
N GLY A 282 0.89 3.32 -26.58
CA GLY A 282 1.11 3.98 -27.87
C GLY A 282 1.62 5.42 -27.75
N LEU A 283 2.33 5.76 -26.67
CA LEU A 283 2.87 7.10 -26.42
C LEU A 283 4.26 7.31 -26.98
#